data_b064b9701cda883c9b70580f7a959c90
#
_entry.id   b064b9701cda883c9b70580f7a959c90
#
_cell.length_a   1.000
_cell.length_b   1.000
_cell.length_c   1.000
_cell.angle_alpha   90.00
_cell.angle_beta   90.00
_cell.angle_gamma   90.00
#
_symmetry.space_group_name_H-M   'P 1'
#
loop_
_entity.id
_entity.type
_entity.pdbx_description
1 polymer ?
#
loop_
_entity_poly.entity_id
_entity_poly.type
_entity_poly.pdbx_seq_one_letter_code
_entity_poly.pdbx_strand_id
1 'polypeptide(L)'
;ITDHMKKLLLLTVVLAAITGCNEVKKITVIPYPNEVQLNSGTFNAAGADVHYAQGIDEASLNLIKAFAGQLSLVTAKESKVAEGVSEEGFVFVLNPEIAEEAYALDVTGKCAKVEASSLRGFNYAIQTIKQMLPVEVFGKAPVKGVKWTMPCASISDAPRFGYRGLHLDEARHFFGMDEVKRYLDIMEVHKLNTLHWHLTDDQGWRVEIMKYPELTTIGSKRTGTCVKKDFNS
;
A
#
# COMPACT_ATOMS: atom_id res chain seq x y z
N ILE A 1 13.55 57.63 12.31
CA ILE A 1 13.97 56.32 11.78
C ILE A 1 14.58 56.63 10.43
N THR A 2 15.91 56.58 10.34
CA THR A 2 16.67 56.93 9.14
C THR A 2 16.42 55.93 7.99
N ASP A 3 16.52 56.38 6.75
CA ASP A 3 16.27 55.61 5.53
C ASP A 3 17.08 54.28 5.48
N HIS A 4 18.26 54.27 6.11
CA HIS A 4 19.10 53.08 6.32
C HIS A 4 18.45 52.02 7.20
N MET A 5 17.74 52.40 8.26
CA MET A 5 17.02 51.45 9.13
C MET A 5 15.81 50.85 8.44
N LYS A 6 15.12 51.61 7.57
CA LYS A 6 13.99 51.07 6.77
C LYS A 6 14.50 50.08 5.73
N LYS A 7 15.63 50.33 5.07
CA LYS A 7 16.25 49.39 4.11
C LYS A 7 16.77 48.14 4.81
N LEU A 8 17.35 48.25 6.01
CA LEU A 8 17.79 47.09 6.80
C LEU A 8 16.60 46.23 7.29
N LEU A 9 15.50 46.88 7.71
CA LEU A 9 14.27 46.18 8.11
C LEU A 9 13.59 45.47 6.93
N LEU A 10 13.62 46.08 5.72
CA LEU A 10 13.10 45.44 4.50
C LEU A 10 13.94 44.25 4.08
N LEU A 11 15.29 44.35 4.23
CA LEU A 11 16.20 43.25 3.89
C LEU A 11 16.03 42.05 4.85
N THR A 12 15.82 42.31 6.15
CA THR A 12 15.56 41.24 7.15
C THR A 12 14.22 40.57 6.95
N VAL A 13 13.17 41.30 6.53
CA VAL A 13 11.86 40.75 6.23
C VAL A 13 11.89 39.88 4.96
N VAL A 14 12.63 40.32 3.93
CA VAL A 14 12.83 39.53 2.70
C VAL A 14 13.68 38.29 2.96
N LEU A 15 14.72 38.36 3.81
CA LEU A 15 15.52 37.21 4.18
C LEU A 15 14.71 36.17 5.03
N ALA A 16 13.86 36.66 5.93
CA ALA A 16 12.95 35.80 6.72
C ALA A 16 11.86 35.13 5.87
N ALA A 17 11.45 35.74 4.76
CA ALA A 17 10.48 35.15 3.83
C ALA A 17 11.10 34.03 2.94
N ILE A 18 12.43 33.96 2.84
CA ILE A 18 13.14 32.95 2.05
C ILE A 18 13.49 31.70 2.92
N THR A 19 13.50 31.83 4.26
CA THR A 19 13.60 30.70 5.18
C THR A 19 12.24 30.07 5.46
N GLY A 20 11.41 29.88 4.44
CA GLY A 20 10.31 28.93 4.52
C GLY A 20 10.91 27.57 4.86
N CYS A 21 10.64 27.07 6.05
CA CYS A 21 10.98 25.71 6.44
C CYS A 21 10.67 24.78 5.29
N ASN A 22 11.69 24.32 4.59
CA ASN A 22 11.61 23.09 3.84
C ASN A 22 11.45 21.98 4.90
N GLU A 23 10.21 21.73 5.32
CA GLU A 23 9.92 20.46 5.97
C GLU A 23 10.43 19.38 5.04
N VAL A 24 11.46 18.69 5.46
CA VAL A 24 11.92 17.47 4.79
C VAL A 24 10.74 16.52 4.90
N LYS A 25 9.94 16.45 3.83
CA LYS A 25 8.77 15.58 3.77
C LYS A 25 9.30 14.16 3.87
N LYS A 26 9.09 13.52 5.00
CA LYS A 26 9.44 12.14 5.24
C LYS A 26 8.31 11.26 4.71
N ILE A 27 8.63 10.24 3.92
CA ILE A 27 7.63 9.20 3.61
C ILE A 27 7.45 8.28 4.83
N THR A 28 6.22 7.80 5.01
CA THR A 28 5.82 6.94 6.14
C THR A 28 5.48 5.52 5.69
N VAL A 29 6.20 5.02 4.70
CA VAL A 29 5.98 3.67 4.13
C VAL A 29 6.54 2.60 5.08
N ILE A 30 5.78 1.53 5.32
CA ILE A 30 6.15 0.39 6.15
C ILE A 30 5.89 -0.91 5.37
N PRO A 31 6.91 -1.75 5.15
CA PRO A 31 8.33 -1.56 5.47
C PRO A 31 8.94 -0.35 4.74
N TYR A 32 9.93 0.30 5.35
CA TYR A 32 10.63 1.40 4.71
C TYR A 32 11.45 0.88 3.53
N PRO A 33 11.32 1.47 2.33
CA PRO A 33 12.03 0.98 1.14
C PRO A 33 13.56 1.05 1.31
N ASN A 34 14.28 0.19 0.58
CA ASN A 34 15.73 0.08 0.67
C ASN A 34 16.45 1.40 0.32
N GLU A 35 15.99 2.06 -0.74
CA GLU A 35 16.54 3.33 -1.19
C GLU A 35 15.42 4.33 -1.43
N VAL A 36 15.55 5.52 -0.85
CA VAL A 36 14.59 6.61 -0.97
C VAL A 36 15.34 7.92 -1.13
N GLN A 37 15.16 8.58 -2.25
CA GLN A 37 15.58 9.94 -2.49
C GLN A 37 14.35 10.84 -2.62
N LEU A 38 14.15 11.75 -1.68
CA LEU A 38 13.08 12.74 -1.75
C LEU A 38 13.46 13.86 -2.68
N ASN A 39 12.53 14.25 -3.53
CA ASN A 39 12.66 15.34 -4.49
C ASN A 39 11.69 16.48 -4.12
N SER A 40 11.92 17.68 -4.64
CA SER A 40 11.02 18.81 -4.44
C SER A 40 9.71 18.63 -5.20
N GLY A 41 8.60 19.07 -4.61
CA GLY A 41 7.29 19.03 -5.24
C GLY A 41 6.40 17.89 -4.76
N THR A 42 5.22 17.81 -5.35
CA THR A 42 4.20 16.78 -5.07
C THR A 42 3.49 16.37 -6.34
N PHE A 43 3.10 15.12 -6.44
CA PHE A 43 2.25 14.57 -7.47
C PHE A 43 0.79 14.57 -6.99
N ASN A 44 -0.16 14.96 -7.85
CA ASN A 44 -1.59 14.91 -7.56
C ASN A 44 -2.21 13.66 -8.20
N ALA A 45 -2.68 12.75 -7.37
CA ALA A 45 -3.29 11.48 -7.80
C ALA A 45 -4.78 11.59 -8.17
N ALA A 46 -5.47 12.68 -7.79
CA ALA A 46 -6.92 12.78 -8.02
C ALA A 46 -7.27 13.00 -9.49
N GLY A 47 -7.79 11.97 -10.13
CA GLY A 47 -8.13 11.99 -11.56
C GLY A 47 -6.90 11.87 -12.48
N ALA A 48 -5.78 11.41 -11.94
CA ALA A 48 -4.62 11.05 -12.74
C ALA A 48 -4.90 9.75 -13.51
N ASP A 49 -4.70 9.76 -14.82
CA ASP A 49 -4.86 8.58 -15.65
C ASP A 49 -3.76 7.55 -15.38
N VAL A 50 -4.05 6.30 -15.71
CA VAL A 50 -3.16 5.16 -15.48
C VAL A 50 -2.78 4.56 -16.83
N HIS A 51 -1.51 4.56 -17.14
CA HIS A 51 -0.96 4.03 -18.39
C HIS A 51 -0.15 2.77 -18.09
N TYR A 52 -0.16 1.82 -19.04
CA TYR A 52 0.65 0.61 -18.92
C TYR A 52 1.32 0.28 -20.26
N ALA A 53 2.58 -0.13 -20.19
CA ALA A 53 3.35 -0.51 -21.37
C ALA A 53 2.87 -1.85 -21.93
N GLN A 54 3.08 -2.07 -23.22
CA GLN A 54 2.85 -3.35 -23.88
C GLN A 54 3.69 -4.47 -23.22
N GLY A 55 3.16 -5.68 -23.18
CA GLY A 55 3.82 -6.86 -22.63
C GLY A 55 3.54 -7.14 -21.16
N ILE A 56 2.78 -6.27 -20.47
CA ILE A 56 2.28 -6.56 -19.12
C ILE A 56 1.25 -7.68 -19.19
N ASP A 57 1.40 -8.72 -18.35
CA ASP A 57 0.49 -9.86 -18.29
C ASP A 57 -0.89 -9.50 -17.75
N GLU A 58 -1.87 -10.38 -17.99
CA GLU A 58 -3.27 -10.13 -17.63
C GLU A 58 -3.47 -9.97 -16.11
N ALA A 59 -2.74 -10.72 -15.28
CA ALA A 59 -2.88 -10.63 -13.83
C ALA A 59 -2.37 -9.28 -13.32
N SER A 60 -1.22 -8.83 -13.82
CA SER A 60 -0.65 -7.51 -13.54
C SER A 60 -1.56 -6.38 -14.05
N LEU A 61 -2.15 -6.54 -15.23
CA LEU A 61 -3.11 -5.57 -15.76
C LEU A 61 -4.38 -5.47 -14.91
N ASN A 62 -4.89 -6.59 -14.43
CA ASN A 62 -6.06 -6.60 -13.52
C ASN A 62 -5.74 -5.91 -12.19
N LEU A 63 -4.55 -6.09 -11.64
CA LEU A 63 -4.07 -5.37 -10.46
C LEU A 63 -4.00 -3.84 -10.70
N ILE A 64 -3.45 -3.42 -11.84
CA ILE A 64 -3.35 -2.01 -12.24
C ILE A 64 -4.75 -1.38 -12.41
N LYS A 65 -5.68 -2.11 -13.04
CA LYS A 65 -7.09 -1.68 -13.16
C LYS A 65 -7.78 -1.55 -11.80
N ALA A 66 -7.53 -2.49 -10.88
CA ALA A 66 -8.08 -2.42 -9.53
C ALA A 66 -7.55 -1.20 -8.77
N PHE A 67 -6.27 -0.86 -8.91
CA PHE A 67 -5.68 0.35 -8.36
C PHE A 67 -6.33 1.62 -8.92
N ALA A 68 -6.51 1.74 -10.23
CA ALA A 68 -7.19 2.85 -10.88
C ALA A 68 -8.65 2.98 -10.42
N GLY A 69 -9.35 1.85 -10.27
CA GLY A 69 -10.72 1.79 -9.73
C GLY A 69 -10.78 2.28 -8.28
N GLN A 70 -9.81 1.90 -7.44
CA GLN A 70 -9.72 2.38 -6.06
C GLN A 70 -9.50 3.90 -6.01
N LEU A 71 -8.59 4.43 -6.81
CA LEU A 71 -8.37 5.88 -6.91
C LEU A 71 -9.64 6.61 -7.36
N SER A 72 -10.29 6.11 -8.41
CA SER A 72 -11.54 6.70 -8.91
C SER A 72 -12.63 6.73 -7.84
N LEU A 73 -12.76 5.64 -7.08
CA LEU A 73 -13.73 5.52 -5.99
C LEU A 73 -13.50 6.59 -4.91
N VAL A 74 -12.31 6.63 -4.33
CA VAL A 74 -12.06 7.47 -3.14
C VAL A 74 -11.93 8.95 -3.47
N THR A 75 -11.42 9.28 -4.67
CA THR A 75 -11.25 10.67 -5.12
C THR A 75 -12.51 11.27 -5.73
N ALA A 76 -13.51 10.44 -6.07
CA ALA A 76 -14.67 10.80 -6.89
C ALA A 76 -14.30 11.43 -8.25
N LYS A 77 -13.12 11.09 -8.78
CA LYS A 77 -12.65 11.50 -10.11
C LYS A 77 -12.18 10.27 -10.85
N GLU A 78 -12.62 10.13 -12.08
CA GLU A 78 -12.25 9.01 -12.93
C GLU A 78 -10.73 9.02 -13.21
N SER A 79 -10.07 7.87 -13.02
CA SER A 79 -8.72 7.56 -13.48
C SER A 79 -8.83 6.52 -14.59
N LYS A 80 -8.66 6.95 -15.84
CA LYS A 80 -8.79 6.07 -17.00
C LYS A 80 -7.56 5.18 -17.14
N VAL A 81 -7.78 3.94 -17.59
CA VAL A 81 -6.68 3.00 -17.84
C VAL A 81 -6.51 2.88 -19.36
N ALA A 82 -5.30 3.12 -19.85
CA ALA A 82 -4.96 3.06 -21.26
C ALA A 82 -3.62 2.37 -21.50
N GLU A 83 -3.52 1.61 -22.60
CA GLU A 83 -2.26 1.07 -23.08
C GLU A 83 -1.42 2.18 -23.71
N GLY A 84 -0.12 2.16 -23.42
CA GLY A 84 0.86 3.13 -23.91
C GLY A 84 1.68 3.72 -22.77
N VAL A 85 2.76 4.41 -23.11
CA VAL A 85 3.60 5.13 -22.16
C VAL A 85 3.27 6.61 -22.23
N SER A 86 3.16 7.26 -21.08
CA SER A 86 2.83 8.68 -20.93
C SER A 86 3.88 9.39 -20.09
N GLU A 87 4.01 10.70 -20.25
CA GLU A 87 4.80 11.55 -19.35
C GLU A 87 3.98 12.13 -18.19
N GLU A 88 2.68 11.80 -18.13
CA GLU A 88 1.75 12.26 -17.10
C GLU A 88 0.95 11.10 -16.53
N GLY A 89 0.48 11.24 -15.28
CA GLY A 89 -0.31 10.24 -14.59
C GLY A 89 0.52 9.13 -13.93
N PHE A 90 -0.09 7.99 -13.73
CA PHE A 90 0.60 6.77 -13.29
C PHE A 90 1.03 5.97 -14.52
N VAL A 91 2.26 5.51 -14.56
CA VAL A 91 2.79 4.77 -15.71
C VAL A 91 3.46 3.48 -15.24
N PHE A 92 2.96 2.35 -15.70
CA PHE A 92 3.49 1.03 -15.36
C PHE A 92 4.26 0.45 -16.54
N VAL A 93 5.52 0.10 -16.32
CA VAL A 93 6.44 -0.40 -17.34
C VAL A 93 7.02 -1.74 -16.91
N LEU A 94 6.95 -2.73 -17.81
CA LEU A 94 7.63 -4.01 -17.61
C LEU A 94 9.13 -3.82 -17.83
N ASN A 95 9.93 -4.14 -16.81
CA ASN A 95 11.38 -4.10 -16.86
C ASN A 95 11.94 -5.46 -16.41
N PRO A 96 12.33 -6.35 -17.34
CA PRO A 96 12.79 -7.70 -17.01
C PRO A 96 14.15 -7.75 -16.28
N GLU A 97 14.89 -6.63 -16.26
CA GLU A 97 16.18 -6.57 -15.56
C GLU A 97 16.02 -6.40 -14.04
N ILE A 98 14.84 -6.03 -13.58
CA ILE A 98 14.52 -5.91 -12.16
C ILE A 98 14.18 -7.29 -11.60
N ALA A 99 14.64 -7.61 -10.37
CA ALA A 99 14.34 -8.88 -9.71
C ALA A 99 12.82 -9.05 -9.48
N GLU A 100 12.33 -10.30 -9.43
CA GLU A 100 10.90 -10.65 -9.46
C GLU A 100 10.03 -9.90 -8.40
N GLU A 101 10.55 -9.70 -7.20
CA GLU A 101 9.82 -9.01 -6.12
C GLU A 101 10.28 -7.54 -5.93
N ALA A 102 11.16 -7.05 -6.79
CA ALA A 102 11.67 -5.69 -6.71
C ALA A 102 10.85 -4.74 -7.60
N TYR A 103 10.98 -3.45 -7.32
CA TYR A 103 10.42 -2.38 -8.15
C TYR A 103 11.26 -1.11 -8.06
N ALA A 104 11.14 -0.26 -9.08
CA ALA A 104 11.54 1.13 -9.05
C ALA A 104 10.29 2.01 -9.19
N LEU A 105 10.25 3.11 -8.44
CA LEU A 105 9.18 4.10 -8.48
C LEU A 105 9.81 5.49 -8.56
N ASP A 106 9.56 6.20 -9.63
CA ASP A 106 9.97 7.60 -9.79
C ASP A 106 8.75 8.51 -9.84
N VAL A 107 8.65 9.40 -8.87
CA VAL A 107 7.54 10.33 -8.70
C VAL A 107 8.02 11.75 -8.97
N THR A 108 7.49 12.35 -10.01
CA THR A 108 7.68 13.77 -10.38
C THR A 108 6.38 14.55 -10.11
N GLY A 109 6.38 15.85 -10.39
CA GLY A 109 5.14 16.64 -10.28
C GLY A 109 4.04 16.29 -11.29
N LYS A 110 4.37 15.52 -12.34
CA LYS A 110 3.42 15.15 -13.41
C LYS A 110 3.20 13.66 -13.55
N CYS A 111 4.19 12.84 -13.22
CA CYS A 111 4.20 11.41 -13.48
C CYS A 111 4.66 10.63 -12.26
N ALA A 112 4.03 9.48 -12.01
CA ALA A 112 4.50 8.46 -11.09
C ALA A 112 4.75 7.18 -11.91
N LYS A 113 6.02 6.96 -12.28
CA LYS A 113 6.46 5.84 -13.10
C LYS A 113 6.87 4.66 -12.21
N VAL A 114 6.29 3.51 -12.48
CA VAL A 114 6.59 2.23 -11.83
C VAL A 114 7.28 1.32 -12.84
N GLU A 115 8.41 0.75 -12.48
CA GLU A 115 9.08 -0.31 -13.21
C GLU A 115 9.16 -1.58 -12.34
N ALA A 116 8.74 -2.72 -12.89
CA ALA A 116 8.84 -4.02 -12.25
C ALA A 116 8.87 -5.13 -13.31
N SER A 117 9.35 -6.32 -12.93
CA SER A 117 9.40 -7.47 -13.83
C SER A 117 8.21 -8.43 -13.67
N SER A 118 7.38 -8.25 -12.65
CA SER A 118 6.34 -9.20 -12.28
C SER A 118 5.15 -8.57 -11.59
N LEU A 119 4.05 -9.34 -11.49
CA LEU A 119 2.87 -9.01 -10.68
C LEU A 119 3.24 -8.61 -9.24
N ARG A 120 4.19 -9.33 -8.61
CA ARG A 120 4.60 -9.05 -7.22
C ARG A 120 5.28 -7.70 -7.09
N GLY A 121 6.21 -7.38 -8.01
CA GLY A 121 6.87 -6.09 -8.05
C GLY A 121 5.87 -4.94 -8.25
N PHE A 122 4.94 -5.07 -9.19
CA PHE A 122 3.88 -4.09 -9.40
C PHE A 122 2.99 -3.91 -8.16
N ASN A 123 2.61 -5.02 -7.49
CA ASN A 123 1.82 -4.93 -6.26
C ASN A 123 2.57 -4.16 -5.18
N TYR A 124 3.84 -4.47 -4.94
CA TYR A 124 4.62 -3.79 -3.90
C TYR A 124 4.83 -2.30 -4.19
N ALA A 125 5.00 -1.93 -5.45
CA ALA A 125 5.01 -0.53 -5.87
C ALA A 125 3.68 0.17 -5.60
N ILE A 126 2.56 -0.46 -5.92
CA ILE A 126 1.21 0.05 -5.66
C ILE A 126 0.98 0.24 -4.16
N GLN A 127 1.40 -0.71 -3.31
CA GLN A 127 1.27 -0.55 -1.86
C GLN A 127 2.12 0.60 -1.34
N THR A 128 3.32 0.82 -1.90
CA THR A 128 4.14 2.00 -1.59
C THR A 128 3.43 3.29 -1.99
N ILE A 129 2.88 3.38 -3.20
CA ILE A 129 2.10 4.53 -3.66
C ILE A 129 0.91 4.80 -2.73
N LYS A 130 0.14 3.76 -2.39
CA LYS A 130 -1.01 3.89 -1.48
C LYS A 130 -0.59 4.41 -0.10
N GLN A 131 0.54 3.96 0.44
CA GLN A 131 1.06 4.46 1.73
C GLN A 131 1.68 5.87 1.64
N MET A 132 2.09 6.33 0.46
CA MET A 132 2.56 7.71 0.24
C MET A 132 1.39 8.69 0.06
N LEU A 133 0.21 8.22 -0.31
CA LEU A 133 -1.03 8.99 -0.41
C LEU A 133 -1.69 9.15 0.96
N PRO A 134 -2.67 10.05 1.10
CA PRO A 134 -3.51 10.14 2.30
C PRO A 134 -4.15 8.79 2.63
N VAL A 135 -4.31 8.50 3.94
CA VAL A 135 -4.82 7.21 4.45
C VAL A 135 -6.23 6.87 3.91
N GLU A 136 -6.98 7.86 3.50
CA GLU A 136 -8.29 7.72 2.87
C GLU A 136 -8.24 6.93 1.56
N VAL A 137 -7.05 6.69 0.99
CA VAL A 137 -6.86 5.82 -0.18
C VAL A 137 -7.32 4.38 0.07
N PHE A 138 -7.32 3.93 1.32
CA PHE A 138 -7.82 2.62 1.74
C PHE A 138 -9.33 2.60 2.01
N GLY A 139 -10.01 3.73 1.80
CA GLY A 139 -11.45 3.88 2.02
C GLY A 139 -12.30 3.09 1.01
N LYS A 140 -13.58 2.89 1.37
CA LYS A 140 -14.57 2.19 0.54
C LYS A 140 -15.63 3.13 -0.05
N ALA A 141 -15.41 4.43 0.05
CA ALA A 141 -16.33 5.47 -0.42
C ALA A 141 -15.57 6.76 -0.74
N PRO A 142 -16.15 7.66 -1.54
CA PRO A 142 -15.55 8.96 -1.84
C PRO A 142 -15.37 9.80 -0.57
N VAL A 143 -14.20 10.46 -0.43
CA VAL A 143 -13.88 11.34 0.70
C VAL A 143 -13.64 12.76 0.21
N LYS A 144 -14.44 13.71 0.69
CA LYS A 144 -14.34 15.13 0.34
C LYS A 144 -13.26 15.85 1.16
N GLY A 145 -12.64 16.87 0.58
CA GLY A 145 -11.69 17.74 1.28
C GLY A 145 -10.27 17.17 1.44
N VAL A 146 -10.01 15.99 0.94
CA VAL A 146 -8.68 15.37 0.96
C VAL A 146 -7.81 15.93 -0.16
N LYS A 147 -6.58 16.30 0.17
CA LYS A 147 -5.54 16.63 -0.82
C LYS A 147 -4.84 15.34 -1.25
N TRP A 148 -5.25 14.81 -2.38
CA TRP A 148 -4.74 13.55 -2.93
C TRP A 148 -3.33 13.71 -3.52
N THR A 149 -2.38 14.13 -2.70
CA THR A 149 -1.00 14.38 -3.13
C THR A 149 -0.03 13.49 -2.38
N MET A 150 1.01 13.04 -3.09
CA MET A 150 2.16 12.37 -2.52
C MET A 150 3.46 13.13 -2.85
N PRO A 151 4.53 13.06 -2.04
CA PRO A 151 5.79 13.73 -2.31
C PRO A 151 6.47 13.18 -3.57
N CYS A 152 7.17 14.03 -4.30
CA CYS A 152 8.08 13.57 -5.35
C CYS A 152 9.27 12.84 -4.72
N ALA A 153 9.59 11.66 -5.28
CA ALA A 153 10.65 10.79 -4.77
C ALA A 153 11.10 9.80 -5.84
N SER A 154 12.35 9.37 -5.74
CA SER A 154 12.86 8.19 -6.45
C SER A 154 13.10 7.09 -5.44
N ILE A 155 12.50 5.93 -5.65
CA ILE A 155 12.48 4.79 -4.74
C ILE A 155 12.93 3.55 -5.49
N SER A 156 13.88 2.80 -4.90
CA SER A 156 14.23 1.44 -5.32
C SER A 156 14.06 0.51 -4.13
N ASP A 157 13.30 -0.56 -4.32
CA ASP A 157 12.97 -1.46 -3.22
C ASP A 157 12.90 -2.92 -3.67
N ALA A 158 13.30 -3.79 -2.77
CA ALA A 158 13.20 -5.24 -2.91
C ALA A 158 13.07 -5.86 -1.52
N PRO A 159 12.30 -6.93 -1.36
CA PRO A 159 12.22 -7.61 -0.08
C PRO A 159 13.57 -8.14 0.39
N ARG A 160 13.87 -7.91 1.66
CA ARG A 160 15.08 -8.44 2.30
C ARG A 160 15.01 -9.94 2.55
N PHE A 161 13.80 -10.47 2.79
CA PHE A 161 13.55 -11.88 3.11
C PHE A 161 12.55 -12.48 2.13
N GLY A 162 12.81 -13.69 1.65
CA GLY A 162 11.88 -14.42 0.77
C GLY A 162 10.61 -14.86 1.49
N TYR A 163 10.69 -15.27 2.76
CA TYR A 163 9.53 -15.58 3.60
C TYR A 163 9.16 -14.37 4.44
N ARG A 164 7.94 -13.87 4.25
CA ARG A 164 7.35 -12.75 5.01
C ARG A 164 5.92 -13.12 5.39
N GLY A 165 5.78 -13.81 6.51
CA GLY A 165 4.52 -14.43 6.90
C GLY A 165 3.90 -13.86 8.16
N LEU A 166 2.58 -14.01 8.25
CA LEU A 166 1.82 -13.90 9.48
C LEU A 166 1.18 -15.25 9.82
N HIS A 167 0.93 -15.47 11.10
CA HIS A 167 0.25 -16.64 11.61
C HIS A 167 -1.10 -16.24 12.20
N LEU A 168 -2.17 -16.95 11.84
CA LEU A 168 -3.50 -16.79 12.40
C LEU A 168 -3.99 -18.13 12.97
N ASP A 169 -4.30 -18.15 14.26
CA ASP A 169 -4.79 -19.34 14.96
C ASP A 169 -6.32 -19.30 15.10
N GLU A 170 -7.00 -20.00 14.21
CA GLU A 170 -8.45 -20.17 14.21
C GLU A 170 -8.91 -21.35 15.10
N ALA A 171 -7.98 -22.24 15.46
CA ALA A 171 -8.32 -23.42 16.26
C ALA A 171 -8.62 -23.05 17.71
N ARG A 172 -7.76 -22.22 18.34
CA ARG A 172 -7.96 -21.76 19.72
C ARG A 172 -9.02 -20.68 19.82
N HIS A 173 -9.14 -19.84 18.79
CA HIS A 173 -10.18 -18.81 18.72
C HIS A 173 -10.64 -18.63 17.29
N PHE A 174 -11.94 -18.81 17.03
CA PHE A 174 -12.52 -18.68 15.71
C PHE A 174 -12.89 -17.23 15.42
N PHE A 175 -12.23 -16.61 14.46
CA PHE A 175 -12.45 -15.20 14.08
C PHE A 175 -13.46 -15.02 12.94
N GLY A 176 -13.56 -16.02 12.07
CA GLY A 176 -14.48 -16.00 10.94
C GLY A 176 -13.91 -15.31 9.68
N MET A 177 -14.69 -15.38 8.60
CA MET A 177 -14.25 -15.02 7.25
C MET A 177 -13.85 -13.54 7.12
N ASP A 178 -14.59 -12.63 7.73
CA ASP A 178 -14.36 -11.20 7.56
C ASP A 178 -13.04 -10.75 8.20
N GLU A 179 -12.69 -11.33 9.35
CA GLU A 179 -11.40 -11.05 9.99
C GLU A 179 -10.23 -11.66 9.21
N VAL A 180 -10.40 -12.86 8.62
CA VAL A 180 -9.39 -13.46 7.75
C VAL A 180 -9.14 -12.57 6.53
N LYS A 181 -10.19 -12.05 5.88
CA LYS A 181 -10.06 -11.12 4.76
C LYS A 181 -9.33 -9.83 5.15
N ARG A 182 -9.71 -9.25 6.31
CA ARG A 182 -9.04 -8.08 6.86
C ARG A 182 -7.56 -8.34 7.16
N TYR A 183 -7.25 -9.54 7.61
CA TYR A 183 -5.88 -9.97 7.87
C TYR A 183 -5.06 -10.04 6.57
N LEU A 184 -5.66 -10.55 5.49
CA LEU A 184 -5.06 -10.55 4.15
C LEU A 184 -4.84 -9.13 3.60
N ASP A 185 -5.81 -8.22 3.79
CA ASP A 185 -5.67 -6.83 3.39
C ASP A 185 -4.49 -6.15 4.11
N ILE A 186 -4.30 -6.41 5.41
CA ILE A 186 -3.16 -5.91 6.18
C ILE A 186 -1.84 -6.52 5.66
N MET A 187 -1.83 -7.81 5.37
CA MET A 187 -0.66 -8.48 4.80
C MET A 187 -0.25 -7.87 3.46
N GLU A 188 -1.21 -7.58 2.59
CA GLU A 188 -0.97 -6.95 1.30
C GLU A 188 -0.31 -5.57 1.47
N VAL A 189 -0.88 -4.70 2.30
CA VAL A 189 -0.36 -3.34 2.56
C VAL A 189 1.08 -3.38 3.05
N HIS A 190 1.44 -4.36 3.87
CA HIS A 190 2.79 -4.53 4.41
C HIS A 190 3.70 -5.44 3.58
N LYS A 191 3.31 -5.77 2.35
CA LYS A 191 4.10 -6.59 1.40
C LYS A 191 4.47 -7.98 1.95
N LEU A 192 3.60 -8.55 2.79
CA LEU A 192 3.73 -9.91 3.29
C LEU A 192 3.23 -10.90 2.22
N ASN A 193 3.85 -12.09 2.14
CA ASN A 193 3.58 -13.04 1.06
C ASN A 193 3.11 -14.42 1.52
N THR A 194 3.03 -14.67 2.81
CA THR A 194 2.70 -15.99 3.34
C THR A 194 1.76 -15.90 4.54
N LEU A 195 0.58 -16.49 4.42
CA LEU A 195 -0.31 -16.71 5.56
C LEU A 195 -0.12 -18.13 6.09
N HIS A 196 0.32 -18.26 7.34
CA HIS A 196 0.25 -19.51 8.09
C HIS A 196 -1.11 -19.58 8.78
N TRP A 197 -2.07 -20.22 8.16
CA TRP A 197 -3.42 -20.35 8.67
C TRP A 197 -3.58 -21.64 9.49
N HIS A 198 -3.59 -21.50 10.81
CA HIS A 198 -3.71 -22.64 11.74
C HIS A 198 -5.17 -22.96 12.00
N LEU A 199 -5.68 -23.98 11.33
CA LEU A 199 -7.10 -24.30 11.27
C LEU A 199 -7.51 -25.44 12.20
N THR A 200 -6.56 -26.26 12.65
CA THR A 200 -6.88 -27.52 13.33
C THR A 200 -5.96 -27.77 14.51
N ASP A 201 -6.55 -27.97 15.68
CA ASP A 201 -5.85 -28.37 16.91
C ASP A 201 -6.84 -29.07 17.85
N ASP A 202 -6.42 -29.45 19.05
CA ASP A 202 -7.27 -30.12 20.06
C ASP A 202 -8.45 -29.26 20.53
N GLN A 203 -8.33 -27.92 20.49
CA GLN A 203 -9.39 -26.99 20.89
C GLN A 203 -10.45 -26.74 19.81
N GLY A 204 -10.20 -27.10 18.56
CA GLY A 204 -11.15 -26.89 17.48
C GLY A 204 -10.67 -27.31 16.12
N TRP A 205 -11.57 -27.88 15.35
CA TRP A 205 -11.35 -28.31 13.98
C TRP A 205 -12.12 -27.40 13.01
N ARG A 206 -11.42 -26.71 12.09
CA ARG A 206 -12.00 -25.68 11.20
C ARG A 206 -11.96 -26.04 9.72
N VAL A 207 -11.63 -27.29 9.39
CA VAL A 207 -11.59 -27.78 8.00
C VAL A 207 -12.68 -28.84 7.84
N GLU A 208 -13.62 -28.62 6.93
CA GLU A 208 -14.62 -29.63 6.60
C GLU A 208 -13.98 -30.77 5.80
N ILE A 209 -14.12 -31.99 6.28
CA ILE A 209 -13.74 -33.21 5.57
C ILE A 209 -14.97 -34.05 5.37
N MET A 210 -15.49 -34.10 4.15
CA MET A 210 -16.76 -34.79 3.81
C MET A 210 -16.80 -36.25 4.26
N LYS A 211 -15.66 -36.95 4.24
CA LYS A 211 -15.53 -38.34 4.68
C LYS A 211 -15.67 -38.49 6.20
N TYR A 212 -15.40 -37.41 6.96
CA TYR A 212 -15.41 -37.44 8.42
C TYR A 212 -16.30 -36.30 8.96
N PRO A 213 -17.64 -36.37 8.79
CA PRO A 213 -18.55 -35.27 9.11
C PRO A 213 -18.55 -34.89 10.60
N GLU A 214 -18.16 -35.80 11.49
CA GLU A 214 -18.07 -35.53 12.92
C GLU A 214 -17.01 -34.48 13.27
N LEU A 215 -15.96 -34.32 12.44
CA LEU A 215 -15.00 -33.26 12.59
C LEU A 215 -15.66 -31.86 12.46
N THR A 216 -16.71 -31.75 11.64
CA THR A 216 -17.47 -30.51 11.50
C THR A 216 -18.60 -30.43 12.54
N THR A 217 -19.35 -31.49 12.77
CA THR A 217 -20.53 -31.44 13.64
C THR A 217 -20.21 -31.44 15.13
N ILE A 218 -19.12 -32.09 15.53
CA ILE A 218 -18.63 -32.19 16.91
C ILE A 218 -17.33 -31.45 17.10
N GLY A 219 -16.30 -31.78 16.31
CA GLY A 219 -14.92 -31.24 16.47
C GLY A 219 -14.81 -29.75 16.27
N SER A 220 -15.75 -29.11 15.57
CA SER A 220 -15.77 -27.65 15.40
C SER A 220 -16.35 -26.87 16.58
N LYS A 221 -16.94 -27.55 17.55
CA LYS A 221 -17.66 -26.95 18.67
C LYS A 221 -17.01 -27.30 19.99
N ARG A 222 -17.06 -26.37 20.93
CA ARG A 222 -16.65 -26.58 22.31
C ARG A 222 -17.53 -25.78 23.25
N THR A 223 -17.65 -26.23 24.51
CA THR A 223 -18.53 -25.64 25.51
C THR A 223 -18.01 -24.33 26.10
N GLY A 224 -16.70 -24.08 26.02
CA GLY A 224 -16.08 -22.85 26.56
C GLY A 224 -14.69 -22.62 25.99
N THR A 225 -14.13 -21.47 26.32
CA THR A 225 -12.77 -21.11 25.96
C THR A 225 -11.92 -21.11 27.22
N CYS A 226 -10.79 -21.82 27.19
CA CYS A 226 -9.82 -21.78 28.28
C CYS A 226 -9.22 -20.37 28.34
N VAL A 227 -9.41 -19.67 29.47
CA VAL A 227 -8.80 -18.37 29.74
C VAL A 227 -7.74 -18.56 30.81
N LYS A 228 -6.47 -18.26 30.47
CA LYS A 228 -5.30 -18.53 31.32
C LYS A 228 -5.14 -20.03 31.58
N LYS A 229 -5.26 -20.50 32.83
CA LYS A 229 -5.16 -21.91 33.25
C LYS A 229 -6.50 -22.48 33.70
N ASP A 230 -7.59 -21.75 33.48
CA ASP A 230 -8.92 -22.23 33.83
C ASP A 230 -9.50 -23.03 32.64
N PHE A 231 -9.55 -24.35 32.80
CA PHE A 231 -10.08 -25.30 31.82
C PHE A 231 -11.57 -25.60 32.01
N ASN A 232 -12.21 -25.00 33.01
CA ASN A 232 -13.61 -25.25 33.39
C ASN A 232 -14.55 -24.07 33.11
N SER A 233 -14.03 -22.99 32.52
CA SER A 233 -14.83 -21.80 32.17
C SER A 233 -15.47 -21.88 30.79
#